data_76de2f1e3ca094b523c0cfb8fb7b43eb
#
_entry.id   76de2f1e3ca094b523c0cfb8fb7b43eb
#
_cell.length_a   1.000
_cell.length_b   1.000
_cell.length_c   1.000
_cell.angle_alpha   90.00
_cell.angle_beta   90.00
_cell.angle_gamma   90.00
#
_symmetry.space_group_name_H-M   'P 1'
#
loop_
_entity.id
_entity.type
_entity.pdbx_description
1 polymer ?
#
loop_
_entity_poly.entity_id
_entity_poly.type
_entity_poly.pdbx_seq_one_letter_code
_entity_poly.pdbx_strand_id
1 'polypeptide(L)'
;MLKTWVIASDKLYDGTALQVNAGYAQKGLGINATFRRLENFSFFADRLAEGNIFNQQVINYVPGLTKQQDYLLTNIYVYNPQPRLIIETFDQRAGEVGTQLDLYYSFKKESTLGGKYGTKLAFNFSYWAGLDAEYDIENRWYKAKFIGSGQKLFRDVNVEIKKRLSKKWSSVFTYQNVTIDKGIVEGGPLGNSSINANIGVIEATRRFENGKALRMVAQHLWSNDDRKNWVAGVLEYNFSTSFAVYAADNWNYEGLGKIHYYSVGGSYSKGNTRLGLNYGRQRGGLICIGGVCRFVPENTGLSANLTVAF
;
A
#
# COMPACT_ATOMS: atom_id res chain seq x y z
N MET A 1 3.20 20.78 18.87
CA MET A 1 4.33 19.86 18.95
C MET A 1 3.94 18.74 19.92
N LEU A 2 3.72 17.53 19.43
CA LEU A 2 3.38 16.39 20.28
C LEU A 2 4.68 15.77 20.77
N LYS A 3 4.88 15.66 22.06
CA LYS A 3 6.01 14.95 22.67
C LYS A 3 5.57 13.53 23.00
N THR A 4 6.25 12.54 22.49
CA THR A 4 6.05 11.13 22.84
C THR A 4 7.29 10.63 23.57
N TRP A 5 7.08 9.90 24.66
CA TRP A 5 8.12 9.36 25.49
C TRP A 5 8.27 7.86 25.17
N VAL A 6 9.47 7.42 24.80
CA VAL A 6 9.77 5.98 24.71
C VAL A 6 10.74 5.66 25.82
N ILE A 7 10.33 4.79 26.72
CA ILE A 7 11.22 4.23 27.77
C ILE A 7 11.98 3.07 27.14
N ALA A 8 13.16 3.35 26.62
CA ALA A 8 14.14 2.31 26.34
C ALA A 8 15.27 2.53 27.32
N SER A 9 15.30 1.76 28.43
CA SER A 9 16.28 1.86 29.52
C SER A 9 16.52 3.30 30.02
N ASP A 10 16.18 3.65 31.20
CA ASP A 10 16.51 4.85 31.98
C ASP A 10 16.64 6.23 31.29
N LYS A 11 16.49 6.29 29.95
CA LYS A 11 16.59 7.51 29.16
C LYS A 11 15.26 7.88 28.50
N LEU A 12 14.92 9.15 28.57
CA LEU A 12 13.75 9.74 27.92
C LEU A 12 14.20 10.40 26.64
N TYR A 13 13.55 10.09 25.53
CA TYR A 13 13.79 10.70 24.23
C TYR A 13 12.59 11.52 23.78
N ASP A 14 12.84 12.72 23.31
CA ASP A 14 11.81 13.55 22.71
C ASP A 14 11.41 13.01 21.34
N GLY A 15 10.15 13.13 20.99
CA GLY A 15 9.62 12.83 19.68
C GLY A 15 9.00 14.07 19.03
N THR A 16 9.14 14.19 17.72
CA THR A 16 8.54 15.30 16.95
C THR A 16 7.74 14.78 15.77
N ALA A 17 6.62 15.44 15.46
CA ALA A 17 5.82 15.17 14.29
C ALA A 17 5.46 16.46 13.57
N LEU A 18 5.71 16.49 12.26
CA LEU A 18 5.31 17.56 11.37
C LEU A 18 4.64 16.95 10.15
N GLN A 19 3.44 17.40 9.81
CA GLN A 19 2.80 17.07 8.55
C GLN A 19 2.19 18.33 7.94
N VAL A 20 2.44 18.50 6.64
CA VAL A 20 1.87 19.57 5.84
C VAL A 20 1.15 18.97 4.65
N ASN A 21 -0.11 19.34 4.47
CA ASN A 21 -0.91 18.93 3.33
C ASN A 21 -1.29 20.17 2.52
N ALA A 22 -1.15 20.09 1.20
CA ALA A 22 -1.56 21.11 0.26
C ALA A 22 -2.42 20.49 -0.83
N GLY A 23 -3.52 21.12 -1.16
CA GLY A 23 -4.44 20.67 -2.20
C GLY A 23 -4.84 21.79 -3.13
N TYR A 24 -4.92 21.48 -4.43
CA TYR A 24 -5.47 22.38 -5.45
C TYR A 24 -6.45 21.61 -6.32
N ALA A 25 -7.62 22.17 -6.55
CA ALA A 25 -8.62 21.55 -7.38
C ALA A 25 -9.30 22.60 -8.27
N GLN A 26 -9.41 22.26 -9.56
CA GLN A 26 -10.22 22.99 -10.52
C GLN A 26 -10.90 22.00 -11.47
N LYS A 27 -11.78 22.48 -12.35
CA LYS A 27 -12.49 21.62 -13.31
C LYS A 27 -11.50 20.80 -14.15
N GLY A 28 -11.46 19.49 -13.90
CA GLY A 28 -10.64 18.52 -14.64
C GLY A 28 -9.22 18.32 -14.10
N LEU A 29 -8.77 19.10 -13.12
CA LEU A 29 -7.44 18.97 -12.50
C LEU A 29 -7.57 18.91 -10.97
N GLY A 30 -6.90 17.95 -10.36
CA GLY A 30 -6.72 17.87 -8.91
C GLY A 30 -5.25 17.57 -8.60
N ILE A 31 -4.68 18.27 -7.63
CA ILE A 31 -3.31 18.08 -7.14
C ILE A 31 -3.39 18.02 -5.62
N ASN A 32 -2.79 16.99 -5.03
CA ASN A 32 -2.60 16.87 -3.59
C ASN A 32 -1.12 16.60 -3.32
N ALA A 33 -0.56 17.32 -2.36
CA ALA A 33 0.80 17.13 -1.91
C ALA A 33 0.81 17.00 -0.38
N THR A 34 1.55 16.03 0.12
CA THR A 34 1.76 15.81 1.55
C THR A 34 3.26 15.72 1.81
N PHE A 35 3.72 16.47 2.78
CA PHE A 35 5.04 16.33 3.38
C PHE A 35 4.88 15.88 4.82
N ARG A 36 5.69 14.92 5.28
CA ARG A 36 5.69 14.47 6.66
C ARG A 36 7.11 14.20 7.15
N ARG A 37 7.40 14.64 8.38
CA ARG A 37 8.60 14.29 9.14
C ARG A 37 8.18 13.81 10.52
N LEU A 38 8.61 12.60 10.85
CA LEU A 38 8.36 11.97 12.16
C LEU A 38 9.71 11.59 12.76
N GLU A 39 9.95 12.00 14.00
CA GLU A 39 11.12 11.66 14.77
C GLU A 39 10.69 11.00 16.07
N ASN A 40 11.17 9.79 16.34
CA ASN A 40 10.83 9.02 17.53
C ASN A 40 9.33 9.06 17.85
N PHE A 41 8.50 8.69 16.90
CA PHE A 41 7.06 8.83 17.00
C PHE A 41 6.38 7.47 16.86
N SER A 42 5.78 6.94 17.94
CA SER A 42 5.09 5.66 17.97
C SER A 42 3.73 5.79 18.64
N PHE A 43 2.72 5.20 18.03
CA PHE A 43 1.40 5.05 18.63
C PHE A 43 1.22 3.63 19.16
N PHE A 44 0.73 3.52 20.37
CA PHE A 44 0.36 2.26 21.01
C PHE A 44 -1.12 2.30 21.36
N ALA A 45 -1.81 1.16 21.26
CA ALA A 45 -3.21 1.04 21.70
C ALA A 45 -3.32 1.23 23.21
N ASP A 46 -2.44 0.61 23.97
CA ASP A 46 -2.26 0.80 25.39
C ASP A 46 -0.78 0.64 25.73
N ARG A 47 -0.14 1.71 26.18
CA ARG A 47 1.28 1.74 26.50
C ARG A 47 1.60 1.00 27.79
N LEU A 48 0.65 0.91 28.71
CA LEU A 48 0.83 0.41 30.07
C LEU A 48 0.15 -0.95 30.31
N ALA A 49 -0.35 -1.61 29.26
CA ALA A 49 -0.98 -2.93 29.37
C ALA A 49 0.06 -4.01 29.66
N GLU A 50 0.42 -4.16 30.92
CA GLU A 50 1.30 -5.23 31.37
C GLU A 50 0.71 -6.62 31.05
N GLY A 51 1.53 -7.49 30.47
CA GLY A 51 1.17 -8.88 30.19
C GLY A 51 0.19 -9.10 29.03
N ASN A 52 -0.32 -8.04 28.40
CA ASN A 52 -1.18 -8.17 27.23
C ASN A 52 -0.44 -7.76 25.95
N ILE A 53 0.22 -8.72 25.33
CA ILE A 53 0.98 -8.51 24.09
C ILE A 53 0.11 -7.98 22.93
N PHE A 54 -1.20 -8.21 22.94
CA PHE A 54 -2.10 -7.70 21.92
C PHE A 54 -2.35 -6.20 22.08
N ASN A 55 -2.42 -5.68 23.29
CA ASN A 55 -2.56 -4.27 23.57
C ASN A 55 -1.22 -3.52 23.52
N GLN A 56 -0.11 -4.23 23.73
CA GLN A 56 1.25 -3.70 23.56
C GLN A 56 1.69 -3.71 22.09
N GLN A 57 1.00 -4.41 21.21
CA GLN A 57 1.32 -4.36 19.78
C GLN A 57 1.28 -2.91 19.32
N VAL A 58 2.37 -2.47 18.71
CA VAL A 58 2.43 -1.22 17.97
C VAL A 58 1.41 -1.32 16.86
N ILE A 59 0.22 -0.80 17.10
CA ILE A 59 -0.69 -0.53 16.02
C ILE A 59 -0.11 0.70 15.35
N ASN A 60 0.47 0.52 14.18
CA ASN A 60 0.99 1.64 13.43
C ASN A 60 -0.19 2.45 12.88
N TYR A 61 -0.68 3.39 13.68
CA TYR A 61 -1.70 4.34 13.26
C TYR A 61 -1.16 5.44 12.34
N VAL A 62 0.14 5.46 12.11
CA VAL A 62 0.75 6.34 11.11
C VAL A 62 0.45 5.76 9.74
N PRO A 63 -0.39 6.39 8.92
CA PRO A 63 -0.73 5.84 7.61
C PRO A 63 0.47 5.85 6.69
N GLY A 64 0.62 4.78 5.90
CA GLY A 64 1.52 4.78 4.76
C GLY A 64 1.03 5.80 3.73
N LEU A 65 1.75 6.89 3.56
CA LEU A 65 1.42 7.90 2.57
C LEU A 65 1.96 7.48 1.20
N THR A 66 1.30 6.51 0.62
CA THR A 66 1.56 5.99 -0.73
C THR A 66 0.21 5.73 -1.40
N LYS A 67 0.15 5.82 -2.72
CA LYS A 67 -1.07 5.46 -3.41
C LYS A 67 -1.28 3.95 -3.31
N GLN A 68 -2.32 3.55 -2.59
CA GLN A 68 -2.72 2.15 -2.54
C GLN A 68 -3.65 1.84 -3.72
N GLN A 69 -3.37 0.74 -4.40
CA GLN A 69 -4.17 0.23 -5.50
C GLN A 69 -4.69 -1.16 -5.15
N ASP A 70 -5.93 -1.45 -5.53
CA ASP A 70 -6.59 -2.74 -5.26
C ASP A 70 -6.20 -3.82 -6.29
N TYR A 71 -4.94 -3.89 -6.67
CA TYR A 71 -4.42 -4.92 -7.56
C TYR A 71 -3.50 -5.87 -6.80
N LEU A 72 -3.51 -7.15 -7.17
CA LEU A 72 -2.79 -8.20 -6.44
C LEU A 72 -1.29 -7.92 -6.39
N LEU A 73 -0.68 -7.57 -7.53
CA LEU A 73 0.77 -7.38 -7.63
C LEU A 73 1.24 -6.02 -7.11
N THR A 74 0.40 -4.98 -7.12
CA THR A 74 0.75 -3.67 -6.55
C THR A 74 0.85 -3.72 -5.02
N ASN A 75 0.34 -4.78 -4.39
CA ASN A 75 0.42 -5.02 -2.95
C ASN A 75 1.54 -6.00 -2.54
N ILE A 76 2.45 -6.38 -3.45
CA ILE A 76 3.61 -7.22 -3.10
C ILE A 76 4.63 -6.43 -2.30
N TYR A 77 4.94 -5.19 -2.72
CA TYR A 77 5.91 -4.31 -2.09
C TYR A 77 5.20 -3.05 -1.58
N VAL A 78 4.77 -3.09 -0.33
CA VAL A 78 4.03 -2.00 0.32
C VAL A 78 4.88 -1.35 1.39
N TYR A 79 4.72 -0.03 1.56
CA TYR A 79 5.48 0.76 2.52
C TYR A 79 4.79 0.78 3.88
N ASN A 80 5.51 0.29 4.89
CA ASN A 80 5.16 0.47 6.30
C ASN A 80 5.98 1.62 6.87
N PRO A 81 5.39 2.69 7.40
CA PRO A 81 6.10 3.80 8.01
C PRO A 81 7.10 3.37 9.08
N GLN A 82 8.24 4.07 9.14
CA GLN A 82 9.37 3.76 10.03
C GLN A 82 9.64 4.92 11.04
N PRO A 83 8.65 5.34 11.84
CA PRO A 83 8.77 6.53 12.68
C PRO A 83 9.48 6.27 14.02
N ARG A 84 9.78 5.01 14.32
CA ARG A 84 10.25 4.58 15.64
C ARG A 84 11.76 4.77 15.80
N LEU A 85 12.19 5.23 16.99
CA LEU A 85 13.60 5.25 17.38
C LEU A 85 14.10 3.83 17.64
N ILE A 86 15.24 3.47 17.04
CA ILE A 86 16.03 2.28 17.32
C ILE A 86 17.49 2.73 17.40
N ILE A 87 18.20 2.32 18.46
CA ILE A 87 19.64 2.55 18.66
C ILE A 87 20.26 1.21 19.03
N GLU A 88 20.59 0.44 18.01
CA GLU A 88 21.20 -0.88 18.17
C GLU A 88 22.38 -1.03 17.20
N THR A 89 23.30 -1.95 17.48
CA THR A 89 24.51 -2.12 16.67
C THR A 89 24.20 -2.41 15.20
N PHE A 90 23.12 -3.13 14.94
CA PHE A 90 22.76 -3.61 13.60
C PHE A 90 21.57 -2.85 12.99
N ASP A 91 20.88 -2.00 13.75
CA ASP A 91 19.74 -1.22 13.28
C ASP A 91 19.66 0.14 13.98
N GLN A 92 19.71 1.21 13.22
CA GLN A 92 19.72 2.58 13.72
C GLN A 92 18.69 3.40 12.95
N ARG A 93 17.69 3.88 13.66
CA ARG A 93 16.59 4.68 13.10
C ARG A 93 16.23 5.79 14.07
N ALA A 94 16.10 7.00 13.60
CA ALA A 94 15.56 8.11 14.39
C ALA A 94 14.12 8.47 14.01
N GLY A 95 13.65 7.94 12.87
CA GLY A 95 12.33 8.25 12.30
C GLY A 95 12.38 8.34 10.78
N GLU A 96 11.39 8.99 10.20
CA GLU A 96 11.25 9.10 8.74
C GLU A 96 10.88 10.51 8.28
N VAL A 97 11.26 10.82 7.05
CA VAL A 97 10.84 12.02 6.33
C VAL A 97 10.45 11.65 4.91
N GLY A 98 9.42 12.28 4.39
CA GLY A 98 9.03 12.02 3.01
C GLY A 98 7.87 12.85 2.51
N THR A 99 7.50 12.55 1.28
CA THR A 99 6.44 13.26 0.56
C THR A 99 5.64 12.32 -0.30
N GLN A 100 4.38 12.70 -0.51
CA GLN A 100 3.50 12.11 -1.52
C GLN A 100 2.92 13.22 -2.38
N LEU A 101 2.87 13.00 -3.69
CA LEU A 101 2.22 13.86 -4.67
C LEU A 101 1.22 13.05 -5.48
N ASP A 102 -0.02 13.51 -5.54
CA ASP A 102 -1.07 12.98 -6.38
C ASP A 102 -1.54 14.04 -7.38
N LEU A 103 -1.55 13.69 -8.65
CA LEU A 103 -2.07 14.53 -9.72
C LEU A 103 -3.15 13.76 -10.48
N TYR A 104 -4.31 14.38 -10.63
CA TYR A 104 -5.44 13.83 -11.39
C TYR A 104 -5.83 14.78 -12.50
N TYR A 105 -5.96 14.28 -13.72
CA TYR A 105 -6.39 15.07 -14.85
C TYR A 105 -7.48 14.34 -15.64
N SER A 106 -8.56 15.06 -15.96
CA SER A 106 -9.67 14.57 -16.78
C SER A 106 -9.68 15.30 -18.11
N PHE A 107 -9.26 14.64 -19.17
CA PHE A 107 -9.33 15.19 -20.54
C PHE A 107 -10.76 15.37 -20.96
N LYS A 108 -11.04 16.49 -21.66
CA LYS A 108 -12.38 16.77 -22.21
C LYS A 108 -12.80 15.68 -23.19
N LYS A 109 -14.10 15.34 -23.17
CA LYS A 109 -14.68 14.50 -24.21
C LYS A 109 -14.50 15.17 -25.57
N GLU A 110 -14.42 14.37 -26.62
CA GLU A 110 -14.26 14.80 -28.00
C GLU A 110 -12.95 15.56 -28.31
N SER A 111 -12.00 15.58 -27.36
CA SER A 111 -10.63 16.04 -27.60
C SER A 111 -9.73 14.90 -28.07
N THR A 112 -8.57 15.22 -28.66
CA THR A 112 -7.59 14.24 -29.19
C THR A 112 -7.20 13.18 -28.14
N LEU A 113 -6.87 13.59 -26.89
CA LEU A 113 -6.50 12.69 -25.80
C LEU A 113 -7.72 12.17 -25.03
N GLY A 114 -8.79 12.94 -24.93
CA GLY A 114 -10.00 12.54 -24.23
C GLY A 114 -10.82 11.49 -24.98
N GLY A 115 -10.84 11.54 -26.31
CA GLY A 115 -11.69 10.69 -27.13
C GLY A 115 -13.18 10.91 -26.87
N LYS A 116 -14.03 10.08 -27.49
CA LYS A 116 -15.50 10.24 -27.43
C LYS A 116 -16.09 10.24 -26.01
N TYR A 117 -15.49 9.47 -25.09
CA TYR A 117 -16.06 9.26 -23.75
C TYR A 117 -15.27 9.91 -22.62
N GLY A 118 -14.16 10.58 -22.94
CA GLY A 118 -13.22 11.13 -21.97
C GLY A 118 -12.17 10.12 -21.50
N THR A 119 -11.02 10.63 -21.12
CA THR A 119 -9.90 9.87 -20.54
C THR A 119 -9.53 10.53 -19.22
N LYS A 120 -9.22 9.74 -18.19
CA LYS A 120 -8.69 10.21 -16.92
C LYS A 120 -7.27 9.71 -16.76
N LEU A 121 -6.38 10.61 -16.37
CA LEU A 121 -5.00 10.35 -16.04
C LEU A 121 -4.82 10.56 -14.53
N ALA A 122 -4.14 9.65 -13.86
CA ALA A 122 -3.61 9.88 -12.52
C ALA A 122 -2.10 9.63 -12.55
N PHE A 123 -1.35 10.51 -11.91
CA PHE A 123 0.06 10.36 -11.63
C PHE A 123 0.25 10.43 -10.13
N ASN A 124 1.05 9.51 -9.57
CA ASN A 124 1.40 9.52 -8.17
C ASN A 124 2.92 9.37 -8.01
N PHE A 125 3.46 10.06 -7.05
CA PHE A 125 4.84 9.97 -6.62
C PHE A 125 4.88 9.93 -5.10
N SER A 126 5.62 8.96 -4.52
CA SER A 126 5.91 8.89 -3.10
C SER A 126 7.39 8.65 -2.89
N TYR A 127 7.97 9.34 -1.92
CA TYR A 127 9.36 9.16 -1.51
C TYR A 127 9.49 9.24 0.00
N TRP A 128 10.16 8.25 0.59
CA TRP A 128 10.36 8.14 2.04
C TRP A 128 11.81 7.76 2.33
N ALA A 129 12.40 8.44 3.30
CA ALA A 129 13.75 8.19 3.76
C ALA A 129 13.79 8.23 5.30
N GLY A 130 14.78 7.60 5.90
CA GLY A 130 15.11 7.80 7.29
C GLY A 130 15.56 9.25 7.55
N LEU A 131 15.56 9.67 8.80
CA LEU A 131 16.15 10.95 9.18
C LEU A 131 17.68 10.88 9.07
N ASP A 132 18.30 11.98 8.62
CA ASP A 132 19.74 12.18 8.75
C ASP A 132 20.06 12.37 10.24
N ALA A 133 20.72 11.40 10.85
CA ALA A 133 21.01 11.40 12.28
C ALA A 133 22.36 10.76 12.59
N GLU A 134 22.99 11.28 13.63
CA GLU A 134 24.20 10.71 14.26
C GLU A 134 23.77 9.84 15.44
N TYR A 135 24.41 8.70 15.64
CA TYR A 135 24.08 7.73 16.69
C TYR A 135 25.32 7.41 17.52
N ASP A 136 25.14 7.40 18.82
CA ASP A 136 26.11 6.90 19.81
C ASP A 136 25.47 5.68 20.48
N ILE A 137 25.90 4.49 20.08
CA ILE A 137 25.33 3.23 20.54
C ILE A 137 25.71 2.94 22.00
N GLU A 138 26.95 3.26 22.38
CA GLU A 138 27.47 3.00 23.73
C GLU A 138 26.72 3.83 24.77
N ASN A 139 26.53 5.12 24.47
CA ASN A 139 25.82 6.03 25.35
C ASN A 139 24.31 6.05 25.10
N ARG A 140 23.82 5.27 24.14
CA ARG A 140 22.41 5.26 23.72
C ARG A 140 21.90 6.66 23.46
N TRP A 141 22.55 7.36 22.56
CA TRP A 141 22.23 8.74 22.21
C TRP A 141 22.11 8.89 20.70
N TYR A 142 21.30 9.84 20.26
CA TYR A 142 21.22 10.24 18.86
C TYR A 142 20.92 11.73 18.71
N LYS A 143 21.24 12.28 17.56
CA LYS A 143 20.89 13.64 17.15
C LYS A 143 20.44 13.64 15.71
N ALA A 144 19.15 13.86 15.48
CA ALA A 144 18.61 14.01 14.14
C ALA A 144 18.66 15.45 13.67
N LYS A 145 19.06 15.66 12.41
CA LYS A 145 18.96 16.96 11.75
C LYS A 145 17.50 17.23 11.41
N PHE A 146 17.08 18.49 11.56
CA PHE A 146 15.71 18.87 11.20
C PHE A 146 15.50 18.87 9.68
N ILE A 147 16.50 19.29 8.91
CA ILE A 147 16.51 19.29 7.45
C ILE A 147 17.52 18.25 6.97
N GLY A 148 17.14 17.48 5.97
CA GLY A 148 17.96 16.42 5.39
C GLY A 148 17.22 15.09 5.41
N SER A 149 17.71 14.17 4.61
CA SER A 149 17.23 12.80 4.56
C SER A 149 18.42 11.85 4.65
N GLY A 150 18.27 10.81 5.43
CA GLY A 150 19.21 9.72 5.50
C GLY A 150 18.95 8.67 4.41
N GLN A 151 18.98 7.42 4.81
CA GLN A 151 18.79 6.30 3.92
C GLN A 151 17.42 6.30 3.24
N LYS A 152 17.39 6.00 1.94
CA LYS A 152 16.15 5.80 1.18
C LYS A 152 15.43 4.54 1.67
N LEU A 153 14.18 4.70 2.08
CA LEU A 153 13.33 3.62 2.54
C LEU A 153 12.37 3.14 1.45
N PHE A 154 11.78 4.10 0.70
CA PHE A 154 10.75 3.79 -0.28
C PHE A 154 10.69 4.87 -1.36
N ARG A 155 10.38 4.44 -2.58
CA ARG A 155 10.00 5.30 -3.69
C ARG A 155 8.97 4.58 -4.54
N ASP A 156 7.88 5.26 -4.86
CA ASP A 156 6.87 4.80 -5.80
C ASP A 156 6.59 5.89 -6.83
N VAL A 157 6.60 5.49 -8.08
CA VAL A 157 6.15 6.33 -9.20
C VAL A 157 5.14 5.53 -9.97
N ASN A 158 3.90 6.01 -10.07
CA ASN A 158 2.89 5.31 -10.84
C ASN A 158 2.03 6.24 -11.70
N VAL A 159 1.58 5.68 -12.80
CA VAL A 159 0.69 6.31 -13.77
C VAL A 159 -0.51 5.40 -14.00
N GLU A 160 -1.71 5.96 -13.94
CA GLU A 160 -2.94 5.26 -14.23
C GLU A 160 -3.74 6.00 -15.30
N ILE A 161 -4.17 5.29 -16.33
CA ILE A 161 -5.00 5.81 -17.41
C ILE A 161 -6.31 5.05 -17.39
N LYS A 162 -7.42 5.76 -17.09
CA LYS A 162 -8.79 5.22 -17.18
C LYS A 162 -9.45 5.73 -18.45
N LYS A 163 -9.88 4.80 -19.30
CA LYS A 163 -10.53 5.13 -20.57
C LYS A 163 -11.82 4.35 -20.77
N ARG A 164 -12.87 5.06 -21.11
CA ARG A 164 -14.11 4.44 -21.56
C ARG A 164 -14.02 4.26 -23.08
N LEU A 165 -13.96 3.00 -23.53
CA LEU A 165 -13.78 2.67 -24.96
C LEU A 165 -15.11 2.72 -25.72
N SER A 166 -16.23 2.34 -25.05
CA SER A 166 -17.58 2.39 -25.63
C SER A 166 -18.63 2.55 -24.51
N LYS A 167 -19.91 2.55 -24.85
CA LYS A 167 -21.01 2.54 -23.86
C LYS A 167 -20.92 1.30 -22.95
N LYS A 168 -20.43 0.17 -23.47
CA LYS A 168 -20.36 -1.12 -22.78
C LYS A 168 -18.96 -1.47 -22.25
N TRP A 169 -17.89 -0.86 -22.76
CA TRP A 169 -16.49 -1.19 -22.40
C TRP A 169 -15.75 -0.05 -21.73
N SER A 170 -15.05 -0.35 -20.65
CA SER A 170 -14.08 0.54 -20.00
C SER A 170 -12.77 -0.22 -19.72
N SER A 171 -11.66 0.50 -19.72
CA SER A 171 -10.32 -0.04 -19.42
C SER A 171 -9.57 0.84 -18.44
N VAL A 172 -8.65 0.21 -17.71
CA VAL A 172 -7.65 0.87 -16.89
C VAL A 172 -6.29 0.28 -17.26
N PHE A 173 -5.31 1.15 -17.43
CA PHE A 173 -3.91 0.80 -17.59
C PHE A 173 -3.16 1.42 -16.42
N THR A 174 -2.36 0.64 -15.73
CA THR A 174 -1.51 1.12 -14.63
C THR A 174 -0.10 0.64 -14.86
N TYR A 175 0.85 1.55 -14.68
CA TYR A 175 2.26 1.23 -14.56
C TYR A 175 2.77 1.79 -13.26
N GLN A 176 3.52 0.98 -12.50
CA GLN A 176 4.12 1.36 -11.22
C GLN A 176 5.58 0.91 -11.20
N ASN A 177 6.47 1.81 -10.77
CA ASN A 177 7.85 1.50 -10.44
C ASN A 177 8.06 1.73 -8.95
N VAL A 178 8.45 0.68 -8.24
CA VAL A 178 8.67 0.68 -6.79
C VAL A 178 10.12 0.39 -6.50
N THR A 179 10.70 1.16 -5.57
CA THR A 179 11.95 0.82 -4.88
C THR A 179 11.67 0.82 -3.39
N ILE A 180 11.98 -0.25 -2.69
CA ILE A 180 11.74 -0.38 -1.24
C ILE A 180 12.95 -1.00 -0.57
N ASP A 181 13.27 -0.54 0.64
CA ASP A 181 14.28 -1.19 1.47
C ASP A 181 13.83 -2.60 1.86
N LYS A 182 14.72 -3.57 1.70
CA LYS A 182 14.42 -4.99 1.91
C LYS A 182 14.05 -5.29 3.37
N GLY A 183 14.65 -4.58 4.32
CA GLY A 183 14.33 -4.70 5.73
C GLY A 183 12.89 -4.35 6.08
N ILE A 184 12.24 -3.46 5.32
CA ILE A 184 10.79 -3.17 5.48
C ILE A 184 9.94 -4.38 5.09
N VAL A 185 10.29 -5.06 4.01
CA VAL A 185 9.54 -6.21 3.48
C VAL A 185 9.72 -7.44 4.37
N GLU A 186 10.92 -7.66 4.87
CA GLU A 186 11.30 -8.83 5.67
C GLU A 186 11.17 -8.61 7.18
N GLY A 187 11.00 -7.35 7.62
CA GLY A 187 10.94 -7.01 9.06
C GLY A 187 12.31 -6.97 9.72
N GLY A 188 13.39 -6.76 8.97
CA GLY A 188 14.77 -6.74 9.42
C GLY A 188 15.38 -5.34 9.49
N PRO A 189 16.74 -5.27 9.70
CA PRO A 189 17.50 -4.04 9.68
C PRO A 189 17.38 -3.33 8.33
N LEU A 190 17.37 -1.99 8.38
CA LEU A 190 17.30 -1.15 7.18
C LEU A 190 18.71 -0.89 6.64
N GLY A 191 18.81 -0.59 5.34
CA GLY A 191 20.06 -0.11 4.74
C GLY A 191 20.90 -1.13 4.00
N ASN A 192 20.59 -2.38 4.15
CA ASN A 192 21.44 -3.44 3.58
C ASN A 192 21.23 -3.63 2.09
N SER A 193 19.99 -3.52 1.63
CA SER A 193 19.66 -3.67 0.20
C SER A 193 18.28 -3.12 -0.13
N SER A 194 18.07 -2.81 -1.41
CA SER A 194 16.79 -2.35 -1.93
C SER A 194 16.24 -3.32 -2.96
N ILE A 195 14.93 -3.46 -2.99
CA ILE A 195 14.19 -4.19 -4.02
C ILE A 195 13.68 -3.19 -5.04
N ASN A 196 13.90 -3.46 -6.33
CA ASN A 196 13.34 -2.70 -7.42
C ASN A 196 12.36 -3.55 -8.21
N ALA A 197 11.15 -3.05 -8.39
CA ALA A 197 10.11 -3.75 -9.14
C ALA A 197 9.36 -2.80 -10.07
N ASN A 198 8.99 -3.34 -11.22
CA ASN A 198 8.09 -2.70 -12.18
C ASN A 198 6.81 -3.51 -12.27
N ILE A 199 5.66 -2.87 -12.26
CA ILE A 199 4.36 -3.54 -12.27
C ILE A 199 3.50 -2.94 -13.36
N GLY A 200 3.02 -3.80 -14.25
CA GLY A 200 2.06 -3.45 -15.29
C GLY A 200 0.70 -4.08 -15.00
N VAL A 201 -0.38 -3.31 -15.15
CA VAL A 201 -1.75 -3.78 -14.97
C VAL A 201 -2.60 -3.35 -16.15
N ILE A 202 -3.39 -4.28 -16.65
CA ILE A 202 -4.43 -4.05 -17.64
C ILE A 202 -5.75 -4.56 -17.08
N GLU A 203 -6.73 -3.68 -16.98
CA GLU A 203 -8.10 -4.03 -16.59
C GLU A 203 -9.07 -3.71 -17.72
N ALA A 204 -9.99 -4.61 -17.99
CA ALA A 204 -11.10 -4.42 -18.88
C ALA A 204 -12.41 -4.80 -18.20
N THR A 205 -13.41 -3.92 -18.30
CA THR A 205 -14.75 -4.19 -17.79
C THR A 205 -15.75 -4.10 -18.92
N ARG A 206 -16.53 -5.15 -19.13
CA ARG A 206 -17.69 -5.19 -20.03
C ARG A 206 -18.98 -5.16 -19.24
N ARG A 207 -19.84 -4.20 -19.55
CA ARG A 207 -21.19 -4.12 -18.99
C ARG A 207 -22.18 -4.70 -19.99
N PHE A 208 -23.05 -5.58 -19.49
CA PHE A 208 -24.17 -6.16 -20.20
C PHE A 208 -25.47 -5.49 -19.76
N GLU A 209 -26.56 -5.95 -20.29
CA GLU A 209 -27.90 -5.55 -19.85
C GLU A 209 -28.26 -6.18 -18.50
N ASN A 210 -29.29 -5.66 -17.84
CA ASN A 210 -29.81 -6.19 -16.56
C ASN A 210 -28.79 -6.21 -15.41
N GLY A 211 -27.87 -5.22 -15.36
CA GLY A 211 -26.91 -5.09 -14.27
C GLY A 211 -25.75 -6.10 -14.27
N LYS A 212 -25.64 -6.92 -15.31
CA LYS A 212 -24.53 -7.87 -15.45
C LYS A 212 -23.26 -7.17 -15.89
N ALA A 213 -22.11 -7.63 -15.38
CA ALA A 213 -20.80 -7.14 -15.77
C ALA A 213 -19.73 -8.21 -15.67
N LEU A 214 -18.74 -8.15 -16.56
CA LEU A 214 -17.53 -8.96 -16.52
C LEU A 214 -16.33 -8.04 -16.35
N ARG A 215 -15.54 -8.25 -15.31
CA ARG A 215 -14.26 -7.57 -15.06
C ARG A 215 -13.13 -8.57 -15.22
N MET A 216 -12.12 -8.21 -15.99
CA MET A 216 -10.93 -8.99 -16.26
C MET A 216 -9.71 -8.15 -15.93
N VAL A 217 -8.78 -8.68 -15.16
CA VAL A 217 -7.51 -8.00 -14.82
C VAL A 217 -6.36 -8.94 -15.13
N ALA A 218 -5.38 -8.43 -15.84
CA ALA A 218 -4.09 -9.09 -16.04
C ALA A 218 -2.98 -8.20 -15.49
N GLN A 219 -2.02 -8.80 -14.79
CA GLN A 219 -0.94 -8.10 -14.12
C GLN A 219 0.37 -8.83 -14.30
N HIS A 220 1.45 -8.08 -14.37
CA HIS A 220 2.80 -8.63 -14.35
C HIS A 220 3.72 -7.75 -13.51
N LEU A 221 4.56 -8.37 -12.68
CA LEU A 221 5.61 -7.75 -11.90
C LEU A 221 6.96 -8.28 -12.38
N TRP A 222 7.85 -7.36 -12.72
CA TRP A 222 9.23 -7.62 -13.09
C TRP A 222 10.16 -7.15 -11.98
N SER A 223 11.02 -8.05 -11.49
CA SER A 223 12.08 -7.73 -10.54
C SER A 223 13.23 -8.73 -10.69
N ASN A 224 14.45 -8.25 -10.57
CA ASN A 224 15.63 -9.13 -10.44
C ASN A 224 15.94 -9.45 -8.98
N ASP A 225 15.26 -8.76 -8.06
CA ASP A 225 15.50 -8.78 -6.62
C ASP A 225 14.44 -9.63 -5.91
N ASP A 226 14.72 -10.06 -4.68
CA ASP A 226 13.83 -10.76 -3.75
C ASP A 226 13.14 -11.97 -4.41
N ARG A 227 11.83 -11.91 -4.58
CA ARG A 227 11.00 -13.01 -5.10
C ARG A 227 10.91 -13.04 -6.63
N LYS A 228 11.64 -12.17 -7.33
CA LYS A 228 11.69 -12.08 -8.80
C LYS A 228 10.32 -11.81 -9.43
N ASN A 229 10.00 -12.49 -10.52
CA ASN A 229 8.87 -12.17 -11.38
C ASN A 229 7.56 -12.87 -10.97
N TRP A 230 6.46 -12.17 -11.20
CA TRP A 230 5.11 -12.63 -10.88
C TRP A 230 4.15 -12.32 -12.03
N VAL A 231 3.13 -13.15 -12.16
CA VAL A 231 1.96 -12.89 -12.99
C VAL A 231 0.70 -13.05 -12.16
N ALA A 232 -0.32 -12.23 -12.41
CA ALA A 232 -1.60 -12.40 -11.74
C ALA A 232 -2.77 -12.14 -12.70
N GLY A 233 -3.88 -12.82 -12.42
CA GLY A 233 -5.13 -12.67 -13.11
C GLY A 233 -6.31 -12.61 -12.16
N VAL A 234 -7.32 -11.80 -12.52
CA VAL A 234 -8.61 -11.76 -11.82
C VAL A 234 -9.73 -11.79 -12.85
N LEU A 235 -10.69 -12.66 -12.62
CA LEU A 235 -11.94 -12.71 -13.36
C LEU A 235 -13.08 -12.54 -12.39
N GLU A 236 -13.92 -11.53 -12.58
CA GLU A 236 -15.08 -11.25 -11.75
C GLU A 236 -16.32 -11.14 -12.64
N TYR A 237 -17.39 -11.84 -12.28
CA TYR A 237 -18.67 -11.77 -12.97
C TYR A 237 -19.79 -11.40 -12.02
N ASN A 238 -20.44 -10.30 -12.32
CA ASN A 238 -21.65 -9.85 -11.64
C ASN A 238 -22.86 -10.38 -12.42
N PHE A 239 -23.61 -11.31 -11.82
CA PHE A 239 -24.85 -11.84 -12.38
C PHE A 239 -26.01 -10.86 -12.24
N SER A 240 -25.96 -10.03 -11.21
CA SER A 240 -26.93 -9.00 -10.90
C SER A 240 -26.27 -7.92 -10.04
N THR A 241 -27.01 -6.92 -9.63
CA THR A 241 -26.59 -5.94 -8.61
C THR A 241 -26.39 -6.54 -7.23
N SER A 242 -26.94 -7.74 -7.00
CA SER A 242 -26.92 -8.40 -5.69
C SER A 242 -25.97 -9.60 -5.61
N PHE A 243 -25.59 -10.22 -6.72
CA PHE A 243 -24.79 -11.44 -6.71
C PHE A 243 -23.62 -11.38 -7.66
N ALA A 244 -22.42 -11.61 -7.12
CA ALA A 244 -21.16 -11.64 -7.84
C ALA A 244 -20.31 -12.85 -7.45
N VAL A 245 -19.51 -13.35 -8.40
CA VAL A 245 -18.49 -14.37 -8.17
C VAL A 245 -17.16 -13.90 -8.76
N TYR A 246 -16.05 -14.41 -8.22
CA TYR A 246 -14.73 -14.13 -8.75
C TYR A 246 -13.79 -15.32 -8.60
N ALA A 247 -12.78 -15.33 -9.46
CA ALA A 247 -11.61 -16.18 -9.35
C ALA A 247 -10.36 -15.32 -9.58
N ALA A 248 -9.33 -15.57 -8.79
CA ALA A 248 -8.05 -14.88 -8.89
C ALA A 248 -6.90 -15.85 -8.67
N ASP A 249 -5.78 -15.60 -9.34
CA ASP A 249 -4.53 -16.29 -9.08
C ASP A 249 -3.37 -15.30 -9.16
N ASN A 250 -2.40 -15.50 -8.29
CA ASN A 250 -1.19 -14.71 -8.15
C ASN A 250 -0.02 -15.68 -8.10
N TRP A 251 0.68 -15.84 -9.21
CA TRP A 251 1.71 -16.83 -9.40
C TRP A 251 3.12 -16.22 -9.40
N ASN A 252 3.93 -16.63 -8.43
CA ASN A 252 5.36 -16.36 -8.41
C ASN A 252 6.08 -17.46 -9.23
N TYR A 253 6.29 -17.23 -10.52
CA TYR A 253 6.79 -18.25 -11.42
C TYR A 253 8.33 -18.38 -11.46
N GLU A 254 9.07 -17.39 -10.95
CA GLU A 254 10.54 -17.42 -10.86
C GLU A 254 11.08 -17.51 -9.44
N GLY A 255 10.24 -17.30 -8.41
CA GLY A 255 10.64 -17.43 -7.03
C GLY A 255 10.84 -18.89 -6.58
N LEU A 256 11.39 -19.05 -5.40
CA LEU A 256 11.54 -20.37 -4.78
C LEU A 256 10.16 -21.04 -4.61
N GLY A 257 9.99 -22.23 -5.16
CA GLY A 257 8.77 -23.02 -5.03
C GLY A 257 7.69 -22.76 -6.09
N LYS A 258 7.82 -21.74 -6.92
CA LYS A 258 6.84 -21.40 -7.99
C LYS A 258 5.40 -21.43 -7.50
N ILE A 259 5.12 -20.69 -6.43
CA ILE A 259 3.91 -20.80 -5.64
C ILE A 259 2.74 -20.05 -6.30
N HIS A 260 1.57 -20.68 -6.31
CA HIS A 260 0.28 -20.08 -6.64
C HIS A 260 -0.47 -19.64 -5.38
N TYR A 261 -0.95 -18.42 -5.38
CA TYR A 261 -1.83 -17.86 -4.36
C TYR A 261 -3.19 -17.57 -5.00
N TYR A 262 -4.02 -18.59 -5.03
CA TYR A 262 -5.34 -18.58 -5.68
C TYR A 262 -6.43 -18.20 -4.71
N SER A 263 -7.49 -17.61 -5.23
CA SER A 263 -8.74 -17.43 -4.48
C SER A 263 -9.96 -17.52 -5.40
N VAL A 264 -11.01 -18.10 -4.89
CA VAL A 264 -12.31 -18.18 -5.52
C VAL A 264 -13.39 -17.85 -4.49
N GLY A 265 -14.32 -17.00 -4.89
CA GLY A 265 -15.34 -16.57 -3.95
C GLY A 265 -16.52 -15.91 -4.60
N GLY A 266 -17.45 -15.47 -3.76
CA GLY A 266 -18.62 -14.73 -4.19
C GLY A 266 -19.22 -13.91 -3.08
N SER A 267 -20.09 -13.00 -3.45
CA SER A 267 -20.83 -12.17 -2.51
C SER A 267 -22.30 -12.06 -2.90
N TYR A 268 -23.15 -12.02 -1.89
CA TYR A 268 -24.57 -11.74 -2.01
C TYR A 268 -24.97 -10.56 -1.14
N SER A 269 -25.69 -9.60 -1.72
CA SER A 269 -26.17 -8.41 -1.01
C SER A 269 -27.69 -8.29 -1.15
N LYS A 270 -28.39 -8.07 -0.04
CA LYS A 270 -29.82 -7.82 -0.01
C LYS A 270 -30.16 -6.79 1.07
N GLY A 271 -30.75 -5.67 0.66
CA GLY A 271 -30.99 -4.55 1.59
C GLY A 271 -29.68 -4.08 2.24
N ASN A 272 -29.66 -4.05 3.55
CA ASN A 272 -28.52 -3.61 4.37
C ASN A 272 -27.54 -4.75 4.71
N THR A 273 -27.73 -5.95 4.16
CA THR A 273 -26.91 -7.12 4.49
C THR A 273 -26.07 -7.55 3.30
N ARG A 274 -24.79 -7.83 3.56
CA ARG A 274 -23.87 -8.42 2.60
C ARG A 274 -23.18 -9.64 3.21
N LEU A 275 -23.29 -10.78 2.54
CA LEU A 275 -22.56 -12.01 2.84
C LEU A 275 -21.47 -12.21 1.78
N GLY A 276 -20.24 -12.48 2.20
CA GLY A 276 -19.13 -12.86 1.35
C GLY A 276 -18.57 -14.21 1.78
N LEU A 277 -18.27 -15.08 0.81
CA LEU A 277 -17.59 -16.36 1.02
C LEU A 277 -16.38 -16.41 0.09
N ASN A 278 -15.25 -16.88 0.60
CA ASN A 278 -14.01 -17.05 -0.13
C ASN A 278 -13.27 -18.30 0.32
N TYR A 279 -12.72 -19.03 -0.64
CA TYR A 279 -11.76 -20.12 -0.40
C TYR A 279 -10.48 -19.81 -1.18
N GLY A 280 -9.32 -19.93 -0.55
CA GLY A 280 -8.08 -19.67 -1.23
C GLY A 280 -6.84 -19.84 -0.38
N ARG A 281 -5.68 -19.65 -1.01
CA ARG A 281 -4.37 -19.57 -0.39
C ARG A 281 -3.90 -18.11 -0.36
N GLN A 282 -3.83 -17.54 0.83
CA GLN A 282 -3.36 -16.18 1.05
C GLN A 282 -1.83 -16.17 1.20
N ARG A 283 -1.17 -15.24 0.51
CA ARG A 283 0.26 -14.97 0.69
C ARG A 283 0.54 -14.42 2.09
N GLY A 284 1.58 -14.94 2.73
CA GLY A 284 2.16 -14.34 3.94
C GLY A 284 2.98 -13.09 3.65
N GLY A 285 3.25 -12.31 4.69
CA GLY A 285 4.09 -11.12 4.67
C GLY A 285 3.34 -9.83 5.00
N LEU A 286 3.93 -8.71 4.66
CA LEU A 286 3.34 -7.39 4.93
C LEU A 286 2.15 -7.13 4.00
N ILE A 287 1.02 -6.74 4.58
CA ILE A 287 -0.20 -6.33 3.88
C ILE A 287 -0.62 -4.97 4.43
N CYS A 288 -0.90 -4.02 3.53
CA CYS A 288 -1.41 -2.70 3.87
C CYS A 288 -2.82 -2.52 3.30
N ILE A 289 -3.77 -2.13 4.15
CA ILE A 289 -5.15 -1.83 3.77
C ILE A 289 -5.55 -0.50 4.41
N GLY A 290 -5.99 0.46 3.59
CA GLY A 290 -6.38 1.80 4.08
C GLY A 290 -5.26 2.55 4.80
N GLY A 291 -3.98 2.32 4.43
CA GLY A 291 -2.80 2.92 5.07
C GLY A 291 -2.30 2.17 6.31
N VAL A 292 -3.06 1.22 6.83
CA VAL A 292 -2.66 0.40 7.98
C VAL A 292 -1.96 -0.86 7.51
N CYS A 293 -0.74 -1.08 7.98
CA CYS A 293 0.11 -2.19 7.59
C CYS A 293 0.27 -3.21 8.73
N ARG A 294 0.20 -4.49 8.38
CA ARG A 294 0.42 -5.60 9.33
C ARG A 294 1.06 -6.80 8.65
N PHE A 295 1.86 -7.55 9.39
CA PHE A 295 2.32 -8.86 8.95
C PHE A 295 1.23 -9.91 9.17
N VAL A 296 1.00 -10.73 8.16
CA VAL A 296 0.06 -11.84 8.22
C VAL A 296 0.77 -13.15 7.85
N PRO A 297 0.40 -14.27 8.47
CA PRO A 297 0.93 -15.58 8.09
C PRO A 297 0.32 -16.03 6.76
N GLU A 298 1.07 -16.86 6.01
CA GLU A 298 0.50 -17.59 4.90
C GLU A 298 -0.54 -18.59 5.42
N ASN A 299 -1.69 -18.64 4.78
CA ASN A 299 -2.74 -19.60 5.15
C ASN A 299 -3.53 -20.06 3.93
N THR A 300 -4.18 -21.22 4.06
CA THR A 300 -5.13 -21.75 3.09
C THR A 300 -6.41 -22.12 3.82
N GLY A 301 -7.55 -21.67 3.34
CA GLY A 301 -8.80 -21.96 4.01
C GLY A 301 -10.03 -21.25 3.45
N LEU A 302 -11.15 -21.51 4.11
CA LEU A 302 -12.41 -20.84 3.87
C LEU A 302 -12.54 -19.63 4.78
N SER A 303 -12.96 -18.52 4.22
CA SER A 303 -13.34 -17.33 4.97
C SER A 303 -14.77 -16.91 4.64
N ALA A 304 -15.48 -16.42 5.65
CA ALA A 304 -16.81 -15.85 5.52
C ALA A 304 -16.84 -14.48 6.20
N ASN A 305 -17.50 -13.52 5.58
CA ASN A 305 -17.76 -12.22 6.19
C ASN A 305 -19.25 -11.86 6.05
N LEU A 306 -19.78 -11.29 7.10
CA LEU A 306 -21.15 -10.78 7.16
C LEU A 306 -21.09 -9.30 7.58
N THR A 307 -21.63 -8.43 6.74
CA THR A 307 -21.77 -7.01 7.05
C THR A 307 -23.26 -6.67 7.11
N VAL A 308 -23.69 -6.08 8.20
CA VAL A 308 -25.05 -5.58 8.38
C VAL A 308 -24.98 -4.10 8.76
N ALA A 309 -25.68 -3.24 8.03
CA ALA A 309 -25.90 -1.84 8.40
C ALA A 309 -27.32 -1.66 8.97
N PHE A 310 -27.48 -0.95 10.07
CA PHE A 310 -28.74 -0.70 10.75
C PHE A 310 -28.89 0.77 11.15
#